data_e5d3c7513d4b192d24a3db81bd6052f9
#
_entry.id   e5d3c7513d4b192d24a3db81bd6052f9
#
_cell.length_a   1.000
_cell.length_b   1.000
_cell.length_c   1.000
_cell.angle_alpha   90.00
_cell.angle_beta   90.00
_cell.angle_gamma   90.00
#
_symmetry.space_group_name_H-M   'P 1'
#
loop_
_entity.id
_entity.type
_entity.pdbx_description
1 polymer ?
#
loop_
_entity_poly.entity_id
_entity_poly.type
_entity_poly.pdbx_seq_one_letter_code
_entity_poly.pdbx_strand_id
1 'polypeptide(L)'
;MPNNEPTVKGSWPLVRLIDGVPHWYIAGTNPPQYARDEALERVWRERQNMTVDTLKAPFPYFGGKSRIAGEVWARFGAVANYVEPFFGSGAVLLSCPTPGHTETVNDADGLLANFWRALQAAPDAVAQYADYPVSELDLHARHRWLVNQRADVERLLSDPEWFDAKAAGWWVWGISQWIGTGWCPQSPAGIADVGELTRKLP
;
A
#
# COMPACT_ATOMS: atom_id res chain seq x y z
N MET A 1 12.87 -22.80 29.72
CA MET A 1 11.63 -22.20 29.16
C MET A 1 11.49 -22.67 27.72
N PRO A 2 10.44 -23.37 27.30
CA PRO A 2 10.34 -23.83 25.92
C PRO A 2 10.00 -22.66 25.01
N ASN A 3 10.82 -22.49 23.96
CA ASN A 3 10.58 -21.53 22.87
C ASN A 3 9.28 -21.92 22.13
N ASN A 4 8.28 -21.07 22.19
CA ASN A 4 7.11 -21.16 21.33
C ASN A 4 7.50 -20.73 19.91
N GLU A 5 7.83 -21.70 19.06
CA GLU A 5 8.00 -21.47 17.62
C GLU A 5 6.62 -21.52 16.96
N PRO A 6 6.26 -20.54 16.11
CA PRO A 6 5.05 -20.60 15.34
C PRO A 6 5.21 -21.65 14.21
N THR A 7 4.45 -22.73 14.28
CA THR A 7 4.32 -23.70 13.18
C THR A 7 3.42 -23.13 12.10
N VAL A 8 4.00 -22.57 11.05
CA VAL A 8 3.27 -22.24 9.82
C VAL A 8 3.37 -23.43 8.86
N LYS A 9 2.23 -24.10 8.60
CA LYS A 9 2.10 -25.04 7.49
C LYS A 9 2.04 -24.27 6.17
N GLY A 10 3.17 -24.20 5.45
CA GLY A 10 3.25 -23.60 4.10
C GLY A 10 4.70 -23.38 3.70
N SER A 11 5.13 -24.10 2.79
CA SER A 11 6.25 -24.20 1.84
C SER A 11 7.29 -23.07 1.69
N TRP A 12 7.85 -22.50 2.75
CA TRP A 12 9.03 -21.63 2.64
C TRP A 12 10.09 -22.09 3.64
N PRO A 13 11.40 -22.03 3.30
CA PRO A 13 12.44 -22.42 4.20
C PRO A 13 12.42 -21.53 5.45
N LEU A 14 12.07 -22.12 6.59
CA LEU A 14 12.16 -21.45 7.86
C LEU A 14 13.63 -21.11 8.11
N VAL A 15 13.91 -19.84 8.38
CA VAL A 15 15.23 -19.36 8.74
C VAL A 15 15.32 -19.27 10.26
N ARG A 16 16.36 -19.85 10.85
CA ARG A 16 16.67 -19.71 12.27
C ARG A 16 17.99 -18.98 12.44
N LEU A 17 18.04 -18.00 13.32
CA LEU A 17 19.28 -17.33 13.68
C LEU A 17 19.97 -18.16 14.78
N ILE A 18 21.19 -18.64 14.51
CA ILE A 18 22.05 -19.29 15.49
C ILE A 18 23.31 -18.42 15.61
N ASP A 19 23.57 -17.88 16.79
CA ASP A 19 24.64 -16.91 17.04
C ASP A 19 24.63 -15.70 16.10
N GLY A 20 23.42 -15.23 15.71
CA GLY A 20 23.25 -14.11 14.77
C GLY A 20 23.45 -14.46 13.30
N VAL A 21 23.71 -15.72 12.96
CA VAL A 21 23.89 -16.20 11.59
C VAL A 21 22.64 -16.95 11.13
N PRO A 22 22.10 -16.65 9.94
CA PRO A 22 20.93 -17.34 9.42
C PRO A 22 21.25 -18.78 9.02
N HIS A 23 20.41 -19.71 9.49
CA HIS A 23 20.42 -21.11 9.13
C HIS A 23 19.08 -21.48 8.51
N TRP A 24 19.10 -22.21 7.42
CA TRP A 24 17.92 -22.61 6.66
C TRP A 24 17.49 -24.03 6.97
N TYR A 25 16.19 -24.24 7.08
CA TYR A 25 15.60 -25.53 7.32
C TYR A 25 15.92 -26.52 6.17
N ILE A 26 16.39 -27.70 6.53
CA ILE A 26 16.58 -28.80 5.57
C ILE A 26 15.28 -29.58 5.47
N ALA A 27 14.62 -29.48 4.31
CA ALA A 27 13.36 -30.17 4.08
C ALA A 27 13.45 -31.70 4.27
N GLY A 28 12.42 -32.27 4.91
CA GLY A 28 12.33 -33.71 5.12
C GLY A 28 13.05 -34.25 6.34
N THR A 29 13.69 -33.40 7.16
CA THR A 29 14.33 -33.84 8.40
C THR A 29 13.37 -33.82 9.59
N ASN A 30 13.40 -34.88 10.40
CA ASN A 30 12.65 -34.98 11.65
C ASN A 30 13.55 -35.67 12.71
N PRO A 31 13.99 -34.97 13.75
CA PRO A 31 13.71 -33.55 14.06
C PRO A 31 14.24 -32.55 13.05
N PRO A 32 13.69 -31.30 12.97
CA PRO A 32 14.13 -30.31 12.02
C PRO A 32 15.61 -29.99 12.14
N GLN A 33 16.34 -30.09 11.04
CA GLN A 33 17.74 -29.71 10.95
C GLN A 33 17.86 -28.40 10.18
N TYR A 34 18.87 -27.62 10.54
CA TYR A 34 19.17 -26.33 9.92
C TYR A 34 20.63 -26.33 9.49
N ALA A 35 20.89 -25.90 8.27
CA ALA A 35 22.24 -25.75 7.73
C ALA A 35 22.52 -24.31 7.36
N ARG A 36 23.78 -23.93 7.49
CA ARG A 36 24.30 -22.68 6.95
C ARG A 36 24.48 -22.83 5.45
N ASP A 37 24.00 -21.84 4.71
CA ASP A 37 24.21 -21.72 3.25
C ASP A 37 24.86 -20.36 2.97
N GLU A 38 26.10 -20.37 2.53
CA GLU A 38 26.89 -19.15 2.32
C GLU A 38 26.32 -18.25 1.21
N ALA A 39 25.71 -18.86 0.18
CA ALA A 39 25.08 -18.09 -0.89
C ALA A 39 23.82 -17.38 -0.40
N LEU A 40 22.98 -18.08 0.35
CA LEU A 40 21.79 -17.50 0.97
C LEU A 40 22.17 -16.51 2.07
N GLU A 41 23.22 -16.77 2.86
CA GLU A 41 23.73 -15.82 3.87
C GLU A 41 24.17 -14.50 3.23
N ARG A 42 24.86 -14.58 2.07
CA ARG A 42 25.25 -13.36 1.33
C ARG A 42 24.04 -12.56 0.88
N VAL A 43 23.05 -13.21 0.26
CA VAL A 43 21.80 -12.57 -0.14
C VAL A 43 21.05 -11.97 1.08
N TRP A 44 21.06 -12.68 2.20
CA TRP A 44 20.44 -12.18 3.44
C TRP A 44 21.19 -10.95 3.99
N ARG A 45 22.53 -10.97 4.01
CA ARG A 45 23.36 -9.83 4.43
C ARG A 45 23.23 -8.64 3.48
N GLU A 46 23.17 -8.90 2.17
CA GLU A 46 22.92 -7.86 1.17
C GLU A 46 21.57 -7.20 1.38
N ARG A 47 20.53 -7.98 1.69
CA ARG A 47 19.21 -7.44 2.07
C ARG A 47 19.20 -6.66 3.37
N GLN A 48 19.99 -7.04 4.36
CA GLN A 48 20.14 -6.30 5.63
C GLN A 48 20.95 -5.01 5.44
N ASN A 49 21.93 -5.03 4.53
CA ASN A 49 22.75 -3.88 4.20
C ASN A 49 22.16 -3.00 3.08
N MET A 50 21.14 -3.46 2.38
CA MET A 50 20.32 -2.54 1.61
C MET A 50 19.74 -1.54 2.60
N THR A 51 20.28 -0.32 2.57
CA THR A 51 19.52 0.85 3.02
C THR A 51 18.20 0.74 2.26
N VAL A 52 17.13 0.42 2.96
CA VAL A 52 15.80 0.49 2.38
C VAL A 52 15.68 1.96 2.00
N ASP A 53 15.83 2.26 0.70
CA ASP A 53 15.42 3.56 0.20
C ASP A 53 13.97 3.67 0.65
N THR A 54 13.73 4.47 1.66
CA THR A 54 12.41 4.62 2.25
C THR A 54 11.49 5.07 1.13
N LEU A 55 10.55 4.22 0.78
CA LEU A 55 9.60 4.52 -0.26
C LEU A 55 8.81 5.77 0.15
N LYS A 56 8.48 6.58 -0.82
CA LYS A 56 7.64 7.76 -0.58
C LYS A 56 6.20 7.44 -0.92
N ALA A 57 5.28 8.14 -0.24
CA ALA A 57 3.87 8.11 -0.62
C ALA A 57 3.71 8.44 -2.11
N PRO A 58 2.99 7.63 -2.90
CA PRO A 58 2.91 7.78 -4.35
C PRO A 58 2.07 8.98 -4.81
N PHE A 59 1.30 9.59 -3.91
CA PHE A 59 0.45 10.74 -4.21
C PHE A 59 0.25 11.63 -2.97
N PRO A 60 -0.08 12.92 -3.16
CA PRO A 60 -0.48 13.79 -2.06
C PRO A 60 -1.84 13.36 -1.53
N TYR A 61 -1.99 13.26 -0.21
CA TYR A 61 -3.25 12.88 0.42
C TYR A 61 -3.58 13.81 1.57
N PHE A 62 -4.86 14.22 1.66
CA PHE A 62 -5.31 15.08 2.75
C PHE A 62 -5.13 14.38 4.10
N GLY A 63 -4.51 15.04 5.05
CA GLY A 63 -4.13 14.41 6.32
C GLY A 63 -2.95 13.44 6.20
N GLY A 64 -2.21 13.46 5.08
CA GLY A 64 -1.03 12.62 4.86
C GLY A 64 0.02 12.78 5.94
N LYS A 65 0.58 11.65 6.37
CA LYS A 65 1.50 11.54 7.52
C LYS A 65 2.98 11.56 7.14
N SER A 66 3.32 11.95 5.88
CA SER A 66 4.70 11.92 5.37
C SER A 66 5.69 12.72 6.20
N ARG A 67 5.25 13.86 6.78
CA ARG A 67 6.11 14.73 7.60
C ARG A 67 6.48 14.12 8.95
N ILE A 68 5.63 13.26 9.49
CA ILE A 68 5.79 12.68 10.83
C ILE A 68 6.15 11.19 10.78
N ALA A 69 6.20 10.58 9.59
CA ALA A 69 6.41 9.14 9.44
C ALA A 69 7.71 8.65 10.09
N GLY A 70 8.81 9.37 9.91
CA GLY A 70 10.09 9.04 10.55
C GLY A 70 10.03 9.14 12.09
N GLU A 71 9.30 10.12 12.63
CA GLU A 71 9.13 10.27 14.07
C GLU A 71 8.24 9.15 14.65
N VAL A 72 7.22 8.72 13.91
CA VAL A 72 6.38 7.58 14.30
C VAL A 72 7.23 6.32 14.43
N TRP A 73 8.06 6.01 13.44
CA TRP A 73 8.95 4.85 13.49
C TRP A 73 10.03 4.96 14.56
N ALA A 74 10.56 6.16 14.79
CA ALA A 74 11.52 6.38 15.90
C ALA A 74 10.93 6.04 17.27
N ARG A 75 9.60 6.18 17.42
CA ARG A 75 8.89 5.84 18.67
C ARG A 75 8.43 4.38 18.72
N PHE A 76 8.03 3.81 17.59
CA PHE A 76 7.61 2.40 17.53
C PHE A 76 8.80 1.45 17.67
N GLY A 77 9.96 1.80 17.12
CA GLY A 77 11.10 0.91 17.03
C GLY A 77 10.78 -0.33 16.16
N ALA A 78 11.44 -1.44 16.49
CA ALA A 78 11.17 -2.71 15.83
C ALA A 78 9.91 -3.36 16.45
N VAL A 79 8.84 -3.43 15.68
CA VAL A 79 7.58 -4.06 16.09
C VAL A 79 7.31 -5.32 15.27
N ALA A 80 6.74 -6.35 15.89
CA ALA A 80 6.38 -7.59 15.19
C ALA A 80 5.12 -7.43 14.33
N ASN A 81 4.20 -6.57 14.76
CA ASN A 81 2.94 -6.28 14.07
C ASN A 81 2.76 -4.77 13.95
N TYR A 82 2.43 -4.33 12.76
CA TYR A 82 2.09 -2.94 12.46
C TYR A 82 0.64 -2.85 11.99
N VAL A 83 -0.13 -1.94 12.58
CA VAL A 83 -1.54 -1.73 12.20
C VAL A 83 -1.77 -0.25 11.89
N GLU A 84 -2.25 0.04 10.68
CA GLU A 84 -2.60 1.39 10.24
C GLU A 84 -4.07 1.44 9.78
N PRO A 85 -5.01 1.86 10.66
CA PRO A 85 -6.44 1.85 10.37
C PRO A 85 -6.90 2.97 9.42
N PHE A 86 -6.08 4.01 9.24
CA PHE A 86 -6.30 5.14 8.31
C PHE A 86 -5.10 5.24 7.38
N PHE A 87 -5.04 4.32 6.40
CA PHE A 87 -3.85 4.09 5.59
C PHE A 87 -3.50 5.27 4.67
N GLY A 88 -4.51 5.82 3.98
CA GLY A 88 -4.32 6.93 3.06
C GLY A 88 -3.26 6.64 1.98
N SER A 89 -2.28 7.51 1.86
CA SER A 89 -1.17 7.33 0.90
C SER A 89 -0.08 6.35 1.36
N GLY A 90 -0.26 5.63 2.44
CA GLY A 90 0.71 4.66 2.95
C GLY A 90 2.01 5.27 3.47
N ALA A 91 2.03 6.56 3.75
CA ALA A 91 3.24 7.31 4.05
C ALA A 91 4.03 6.76 5.25
N VAL A 92 3.34 6.28 6.30
CA VAL A 92 4.02 5.72 7.48
C VAL A 92 4.59 4.36 7.16
N LEU A 93 3.77 3.45 6.60
CA LEU A 93 4.23 2.11 6.25
C LEU A 93 5.40 2.13 5.26
N LEU A 94 5.29 2.93 4.19
CA LEU A 94 6.34 3.04 3.16
C LEU A 94 7.64 3.65 3.68
N SER A 95 7.60 4.36 4.80
CA SER A 95 8.77 4.91 5.48
C SER A 95 9.37 3.97 6.52
N CYS A 96 8.89 2.74 6.62
CA CYS A 96 9.38 1.77 7.59
C CYS A 96 10.87 1.47 7.38
N PRO A 97 11.72 1.66 8.40
CA PRO A 97 13.16 1.43 8.26
C PRO A 97 13.54 -0.05 8.34
N THR A 98 12.65 -0.90 8.87
CA THR A 98 12.92 -2.31 9.11
C THR A 98 11.84 -3.20 8.50
N PRO A 99 12.14 -3.95 7.42
CA PRO A 99 11.18 -4.92 6.86
C PRO A 99 11.01 -6.13 7.77
N GLY A 100 9.94 -6.91 7.54
CA GLY A 100 9.78 -8.24 8.16
C GLY A 100 8.81 -8.32 9.34
N HIS A 101 7.93 -7.32 9.50
CA HIS A 101 6.79 -7.38 10.41
C HIS A 101 5.51 -7.77 9.67
N THR A 102 4.49 -8.17 10.43
CA THR A 102 3.14 -8.37 9.88
C THR A 102 2.44 -7.02 9.77
N GLU A 103 1.92 -6.73 8.58
CA GLU A 103 1.28 -5.45 8.26
C GLU A 103 -0.22 -5.64 8.12
N THR A 104 -0.98 -4.78 8.78
CA THR A 104 -2.43 -4.70 8.64
C THR A 104 -2.81 -3.25 8.35
N VAL A 105 -3.35 -3.01 7.17
CA VAL A 105 -3.76 -1.67 6.74
C VAL A 105 -5.25 -1.64 6.44
N ASN A 106 -5.88 -0.51 6.71
CA ASN A 106 -7.28 -0.27 6.40
C ASN A 106 -7.50 1.17 6.00
N ASP A 107 -8.47 1.38 5.13
CA ASP A 107 -9.05 2.69 4.84
C ASP A 107 -10.52 2.55 4.46
N ALA A 108 -11.32 3.57 4.73
CA ALA A 108 -12.74 3.60 4.42
C ALA A 108 -13.03 4.06 2.98
N ASP A 109 -12.06 4.67 2.31
CA ASP A 109 -12.22 5.15 0.92
C ASP A 109 -12.08 3.99 -0.06
N GLY A 110 -13.20 3.60 -0.69
CA GLY A 110 -13.23 2.50 -1.64
C GLY A 110 -12.40 2.75 -2.90
N LEU A 111 -12.28 3.98 -3.39
CA LEU A 111 -11.43 4.30 -4.54
C LEU A 111 -9.94 4.18 -4.16
N LEU A 112 -9.59 4.58 -2.95
CA LEU A 112 -8.25 4.38 -2.40
C LEU A 112 -7.95 2.89 -2.22
N ALA A 113 -8.88 2.12 -1.67
CA ALA A 113 -8.73 0.66 -1.52
C ALA A 113 -8.56 -0.02 -2.88
N ASN A 114 -9.35 0.38 -3.88
CA ASN A 114 -9.18 -0.07 -5.27
C ASN A 114 -7.79 0.27 -5.83
N PHE A 115 -7.30 1.48 -5.58
CA PHE A 115 -5.96 1.88 -6.03
C PHE A 115 -4.88 0.95 -5.48
N TRP A 116 -4.90 0.66 -4.18
CA TRP A 116 -3.89 -0.21 -3.58
C TRP A 116 -3.98 -1.66 -4.05
N ARG A 117 -5.20 -2.21 -4.23
CA ARG A 117 -5.40 -3.54 -4.83
C ARG A 117 -4.89 -3.60 -6.26
N ALA A 118 -5.27 -2.61 -7.08
CA ALA A 118 -4.85 -2.53 -8.48
C ALA A 118 -3.33 -2.36 -8.62
N LEU A 119 -2.72 -1.53 -7.77
CA LEU A 119 -1.27 -1.32 -7.76
C LEU A 119 -0.50 -2.61 -7.43
N GLN A 120 -1.03 -3.41 -6.49
CA GLN A 120 -0.44 -4.70 -6.14
C GLN A 120 -0.58 -5.74 -7.25
N ALA A 121 -1.75 -5.81 -7.91
CA ALA A 121 -2.07 -6.84 -8.87
C ALA A 121 -1.61 -6.51 -10.31
N ALA A 122 -1.67 -5.23 -10.72
CA ALA A 122 -1.42 -4.80 -12.09
C ALA A 122 -0.77 -3.39 -12.14
N PRO A 123 0.43 -3.19 -11.59
CA PRO A 123 1.07 -1.87 -11.46
C PRO A 123 1.26 -1.17 -12.81
N ASP A 124 1.64 -1.91 -13.86
CA ASP A 124 1.85 -1.35 -15.20
C ASP A 124 0.55 -0.81 -15.80
N ALA A 125 -0.57 -1.49 -15.58
CA ALA A 125 -1.88 -1.01 -16.05
C ALA A 125 -2.31 0.27 -15.30
N VAL A 126 -2.08 0.33 -13.98
CA VAL A 126 -2.33 1.54 -13.20
C VAL A 126 -1.48 2.70 -13.71
N ALA A 127 -0.18 2.47 -13.93
CA ALA A 127 0.75 3.48 -14.44
C ALA A 127 0.31 3.99 -15.82
N GLN A 128 -0.12 3.11 -16.74
CA GLN A 128 -0.61 3.50 -18.06
C GLN A 128 -1.82 4.43 -17.96
N TYR A 129 -2.76 4.18 -17.04
CA TYR A 129 -3.91 5.05 -16.84
C TYR A 129 -3.60 6.31 -16.04
N ALA A 130 -2.48 6.37 -15.36
CA ALA A 130 -1.99 7.55 -14.64
C ALA A 130 -1.10 8.47 -15.49
N ASP A 131 -0.58 7.98 -16.63
CA ASP A 131 0.33 8.72 -17.51
C ASP A 131 -0.43 9.49 -18.59
N TYR A 132 -1.05 10.61 -18.21
CA TYR A 132 -1.75 11.50 -19.11
C TYR A 132 -1.33 12.97 -18.91
N PRO A 133 -1.32 13.77 -19.98
CA PRO A 133 -1.15 15.21 -19.87
C PRO A 133 -2.20 15.85 -18.97
N VAL A 134 -1.84 16.93 -18.30
CA VAL A 134 -2.77 17.69 -17.46
C VAL A 134 -3.69 18.52 -18.36
N SER A 135 -4.99 18.33 -18.20
CA SER A 135 -6.05 19.08 -18.85
C SER A 135 -7.21 19.25 -17.88
N GLU A 136 -7.72 20.47 -17.76
CA GLU A 136 -8.84 20.78 -16.87
C GLU A 136 -10.12 20.03 -17.29
N LEU A 137 -10.40 19.97 -18.59
CA LEU A 137 -11.54 19.22 -19.11
C LEU A 137 -11.44 17.73 -18.79
N ASP A 138 -10.25 17.15 -18.97
CA ASP A 138 -10.00 15.74 -18.65
C ASP A 138 -10.07 15.47 -17.16
N LEU A 139 -9.60 16.40 -16.33
CA LEU A 139 -9.69 16.30 -14.88
C LEU A 139 -11.16 16.23 -14.43
N HIS A 140 -12.00 17.13 -14.94
CA HIS A 140 -13.42 17.14 -14.64
C HIS A 140 -14.16 15.92 -15.21
N ALA A 141 -13.81 15.49 -16.43
CA ALA A 141 -14.41 14.32 -17.06
C ALA A 141 -14.13 13.04 -16.25
N ARG A 142 -12.86 12.84 -15.86
CA ARG A 142 -12.46 11.69 -15.03
C ARG A 142 -13.03 11.75 -13.63
N HIS A 143 -13.08 12.94 -13.01
CA HIS A 143 -13.75 13.13 -11.73
C HIS A 143 -15.21 12.68 -11.80
N ARG A 144 -15.97 13.17 -12.79
CA ARG A 144 -17.37 12.78 -12.97
C ARG A 144 -17.53 11.29 -13.22
N TRP A 145 -16.65 10.71 -14.03
CA TRP A 145 -16.68 9.28 -14.29
C TRP A 145 -16.43 8.47 -13.01
N LEU A 146 -15.39 8.81 -12.26
CA LEU A 146 -15.06 8.13 -10.99
C LEU A 146 -16.19 8.24 -9.95
N VAL A 147 -16.82 9.41 -9.83
CA VAL A 147 -17.96 9.60 -8.93
C VAL A 147 -19.15 8.72 -9.34
N ASN A 148 -19.39 8.54 -10.63
CA ASN A 148 -20.46 7.70 -11.14
C ASN A 148 -20.18 6.19 -11.00
N GLN A 149 -18.91 5.78 -10.94
CA GLN A 149 -18.50 4.38 -10.77
C GLN A 149 -18.52 3.89 -9.32
N ARG A 150 -19.01 4.70 -8.39
CA ARG A 150 -19.05 4.31 -6.96
C ARG A 150 -19.84 3.05 -6.65
N ALA A 151 -20.82 2.72 -7.47
CA ALA A 151 -21.55 1.45 -7.33
C ALA A 151 -20.62 0.24 -7.46
N ASP A 152 -19.54 0.35 -8.26
CA ASP A 152 -18.55 -0.73 -8.40
C ASP A 152 -17.67 -0.89 -7.15
N VAL A 153 -17.62 0.11 -6.27
CA VAL A 153 -16.94 0.00 -4.97
C VAL A 153 -17.61 -1.07 -4.09
N GLU A 154 -18.93 -1.28 -4.23
CA GLU A 154 -19.61 -2.37 -3.52
C GLU A 154 -19.07 -3.75 -3.93
N ARG A 155 -18.58 -3.89 -5.16
CA ARG A 155 -17.93 -5.10 -5.63
C ARG A 155 -16.64 -5.40 -4.86
N LEU A 156 -15.90 -4.39 -4.44
CA LEU A 156 -14.72 -4.56 -3.57
C LEU A 156 -15.06 -5.22 -2.24
N LEU A 157 -16.29 -5.06 -1.75
CA LEU A 157 -16.76 -5.64 -0.48
C LEU A 157 -17.16 -7.11 -0.63
N SER A 158 -17.52 -7.53 -1.84
CA SER A 158 -18.00 -8.90 -2.12
C SER A 158 -16.94 -9.78 -2.80
N ASP A 159 -15.97 -9.19 -3.50
CA ASP A 159 -14.93 -9.89 -4.23
C ASP A 159 -13.54 -9.37 -3.81
N PRO A 160 -12.78 -10.11 -2.99
CA PRO A 160 -11.49 -9.68 -2.48
C PRO A 160 -10.40 -9.59 -3.56
N GLU A 161 -10.57 -10.25 -4.70
CA GLU A 161 -9.61 -10.24 -5.81
C GLU A 161 -9.96 -9.18 -6.87
N TRP A 162 -11.17 -8.62 -6.82
CA TRP A 162 -11.57 -7.63 -7.81
C TRP A 162 -10.89 -6.28 -7.61
N PHE A 163 -10.48 -5.69 -8.72
CA PHE A 163 -10.00 -4.31 -8.83
C PHE A 163 -10.29 -3.73 -10.22
N ASP A 164 -10.28 -2.41 -10.32
CA ASP A 164 -10.35 -1.67 -11.59
C ASP A 164 -9.10 -0.80 -11.74
N ALA A 165 -8.18 -1.23 -12.62
CA ALA A 165 -6.92 -0.53 -12.88
C ALA A 165 -7.12 0.82 -13.54
N LYS A 166 -8.17 1.00 -14.36
CA LYS A 166 -8.51 2.28 -15.00
C LYS A 166 -8.99 3.29 -13.96
N ALA A 167 -9.91 2.86 -13.08
CA ALA A 167 -10.37 3.69 -11.99
C ALA A 167 -9.20 4.08 -11.06
N ALA A 168 -8.31 3.14 -10.75
CA ALA A 168 -7.12 3.36 -9.94
C ALA A 168 -6.18 4.39 -10.56
N GLY A 169 -5.82 4.23 -11.83
CA GLY A 169 -4.92 5.13 -12.54
C GLY A 169 -5.51 6.54 -12.72
N TRP A 170 -6.78 6.65 -13.08
CA TRP A 170 -7.45 7.93 -13.19
C TRP A 170 -7.65 8.62 -11.84
N TRP A 171 -7.87 7.84 -10.79
CA TRP A 171 -8.01 8.38 -9.44
C TRP A 171 -6.67 8.97 -8.94
N VAL A 172 -5.55 8.23 -9.07
CA VAL A 172 -4.23 8.71 -8.62
C VAL A 172 -3.71 9.85 -9.48
N TRP A 173 -3.97 9.83 -10.79
CA TRP A 173 -3.66 10.95 -11.68
C TRP A 173 -4.40 12.21 -11.22
N GLY A 174 -5.68 12.11 -10.97
CA GLY A 174 -6.50 13.26 -10.63
C GLY A 174 -6.22 13.81 -9.22
N ILE A 175 -6.01 12.97 -8.20
CA ILE A 175 -5.67 13.46 -6.87
C ILE A 175 -4.35 14.22 -6.84
N SER A 176 -3.45 13.91 -7.77
CA SER A 176 -2.16 14.60 -7.93
C SER A 176 -2.29 15.97 -8.61
N GLN A 177 -3.41 16.21 -9.30
CA GLN A 177 -3.70 17.46 -10.05
C GLN A 177 -4.72 18.33 -9.33
N TRP A 178 -5.56 17.74 -8.46
CA TRP A 178 -6.68 18.44 -7.83
C TRP A 178 -6.20 19.46 -6.80
N ILE A 179 -6.72 20.68 -6.89
CA ILE A 179 -6.42 21.75 -5.94
C ILE A 179 -7.58 21.87 -4.94
N GLY A 180 -7.26 21.74 -3.65
CA GLY A 180 -8.23 21.84 -2.57
C GLY A 180 -8.76 20.49 -2.09
N THR A 181 -9.95 20.50 -1.50
CA THR A 181 -10.67 19.32 -1.01
C THR A 181 -11.70 18.84 -2.02
N GLY A 182 -12.23 17.64 -1.84
CA GLY A 182 -13.37 17.15 -2.62
C GLY A 182 -13.03 16.35 -3.88
N TRP A 183 -11.78 15.87 -4.04
CA TRP A 183 -11.51 14.88 -5.07
C TRP A 183 -12.26 13.58 -4.76
N CYS A 184 -13.25 13.26 -5.61
CA CYS A 184 -14.12 12.10 -5.47
C CYS A 184 -14.66 11.91 -4.04
N PRO A 185 -15.36 12.89 -3.43
CA PRO A 185 -15.81 12.84 -2.05
C PRO A 185 -16.80 11.69 -1.84
N GLN A 186 -16.77 11.05 -0.67
CA GLN A 186 -17.62 9.88 -0.36
C GLN A 186 -19.08 10.22 -0.06
N SER A 187 -19.40 11.47 0.29
CA SER A 187 -20.74 11.87 0.67
C SER A 187 -21.52 12.52 -0.48
N PRO A 188 -22.86 12.36 -0.51
CA PRO A 188 -23.73 13.06 -1.46
C PRO A 188 -23.62 14.60 -1.38
N ALA A 189 -23.25 15.15 -0.22
CA ALA A 189 -23.01 16.57 -0.03
C ALA A 189 -21.82 17.09 -0.88
N GLY A 190 -20.81 16.25 -1.14
CA GLY A 190 -19.72 16.59 -2.03
C GLY A 190 -20.11 16.59 -3.52
N ILE A 191 -21.21 15.92 -3.87
CA ILE A 191 -21.76 15.95 -5.25
C ILE A 191 -22.52 17.27 -5.50
N ALA A 192 -23.12 17.86 -4.47
CA ALA A 192 -23.81 19.15 -4.57
C ALA A 192 -22.84 20.29 -4.93
N ASP A 193 -21.60 20.25 -4.46
CA ASP A 193 -20.57 21.24 -4.78
C ASP A 193 -20.08 21.17 -6.25
N VAL A 194 -20.12 20.00 -6.87
CA VAL A 194 -19.78 19.86 -8.31
C VAL A 194 -20.82 20.58 -9.17
N GLY A 195 -22.07 20.64 -8.73
CA GLY A 195 -23.15 21.39 -9.39
C GLY A 195 -22.98 22.91 -9.29
N GLU A 196 -22.28 23.40 -8.28
CA GLU A 196 -22.02 24.82 -8.08
C GLU A 196 -20.83 25.31 -8.92
N LEU A 197 -19.82 24.48 -9.13
CA LEU A 197 -18.69 24.78 -10.01
C LEU A 197 -19.13 24.90 -11.48
N THR A 198 -20.05 24.05 -11.94
CA THR A 198 -20.61 24.13 -13.29
C THR A 198 -21.51 25.35 -13.53
N ARG A 199 -21.98 26.03 -12.47
CA ARG A 199 -22.74 27.29 -12.59
C ARG A 199 -21.86 28.55 -12.62
N LYS A 200 -20.56 28.44 -12.34
CA LYS A 200 -19.62 29.57 -12.32
C LYS A 200 -18.70 29.65 -13.54
N LEU A 201 -18.83 28.73 -14.49
CA LEU A 201 -18.17 28.85 -15.78
C LEU A 201 -19.07 29.70 -16.70
N PRO A 202 -18.51 30.74 -17.34
CA PRO A 202 -19.25 31.63 -18.23
C PRO A 202 -19.80 30.92 -19.48
#